data_32974b978f9fb6b89f7da6e693c8985f
#
_entry.id   32974b978f9fb6b89f7da6e693c8985f
#
_cell.length_a   1.000
_cell.length_b   1.000
_cell.length_c   1.000
_cell.angle_alpha   90.00
_cell.angle_beta   90.00
_cell.angle_gamma   90.00
#
_symmetry.space_group_name_H-M   'P 1'
#
loop_
_entity.id
_entity.type
_entity.pdbx_description
1 polymer ?
#
loop_
_entity_poly.entity_id
_entity_poly.type
_entity_poly.pdbx_seq_one_letter_code
_entity_poly.pdbx_strand_id
1 'polypeptide(L)'
;MGFILAACAEMLWQDRPIEWRCTKLDEMGFQVGLWNWLDHDLSKLEASGATFSIMNGYLEGRLSDDQGADTLLASARQTAEVGKRLGVARLNLHGTGLGDGGRPNVAEVSTPLKWVKAIETLNRICDMAEEMECVFTLENLNLPVDHAGVPFARAEDTLALVSSVNRPQL
;
A
#
# COMPACT_ATOMS: atom_id res chain seq x y z
N MET A 1 -14.46 -14.12 18.77
CA MET A 1 -14.17 -12.80 18.19
C MET A 1 -14.56 -12.86 16.71
N GLY A 2 -15.33 -11.87 16.23
CA GLY A 2 -15.65 -11.75 14.81
C GLY A 2 -14.53 -11.01 14.08
N PHE A 3 -14.48 -11.14 12.74
CA PHE A 3 -13.60 -10.32 11.91
C PHE A 3 -14.14 -8.89 11.83
N ILE A 4 -13.23 -7.91 11.79
CA ILE A 4 -13.55 -6.54 11.40
C ILE A 4 -13.46 -6.48 9.88
N LEU A 5 -14.54 -6.11 9.23
CA LEU A 5 -14.60 -6.02 7.78
C LEU A 5 -14.19 -4.62 7.31
N ALA A 6 -13.47 -4.57 6.21
CA ALA A 6 -13.11 -3.32 5.53
C ALA A 6 -13.48 -3.41 4.04
N ALA A 7 -13.76 -2.27 3.44
CA ALA A 7 -14.02 -2.17 2.01
C ALA A 7 -13.33 -0.95 1.40
N CYS A 8 -12.85 -1.09 0.16
CA CYS A 8 -12.23 0.01 -0.58
C CYS A 8 -13.31 0.98 -1.08
N ALA A 9 -13.32 2.20 -0.56
CA ALA A 9 -14.33 3.20 -0.88
C ALA A 9 -14.30 3.62 -2.35
N GLU A 10 -13.14 3.57 -2.99
CA GLU A 10 -12.96 3.99 -4.39
C GLU A 10 -13.59 3.00 -5.38
N MET A 11 -13.81 1.75 -4.95
CA MET A 11 -14.40 0.70 -5.79
C MET A 11 -15.94 0.66 -5.76
N LEU A 12 -16.56 1.38 -4.82
CA LEU A 12 -17.99 1.32 -4.55
C LEU A 12 -18.67 2.66 -4.85
N TRP A 13 -19.93 2.61 -5.33
CA TRP A 13 -20.78 3.80 -5.57
C TRP A 13 -20.02 4.95 -6.28
N GLN A 14 -19.36 4.63 -7.38
CA GLN A 14 -18.47 5.57 -8.09
C GLN A 14 -19.18 6.82 -8.61
N ASP A 15 -20.52 6.83 -8.63
CA ASP A 15 -21.39 7.96 -8.93
C ASP A 15 -21.57 8.94 -7.75
N ARG A 16 -21.01 8.62 -6.57
CA ARG A 16 -21.12 9.43 -5.35
C ARG A 16 -19.76 10.01 -4.94
N PRO A 17 -19.74 11.16 -4.24
CA PRO A 17 -18.51 11.73 -3.68
C PRO A 17 -17.84 10.75 -2.70
N ILE A 18 -16.51 10.78 -2.62
CA ILE A 18 -15.74 9.82 -1.80
C ILE A 18 -16.08 9.92 -0.31
N GLU A 19 -16.27 11.12 0.20
CA GLU A 19 -16.65 11.34 1.60
C GLU A 19 -18.01 10.70 1.93
N TRP A 20 -18.97 10.74 1.01
CA TRP A 20 -20.25 10.05 1.18
C TRP A 20 -20.08 8.53 1.23
N ARG A 21 -19.20 7.99 0.36
CA ARG A 21 -18.90 6.54 0.33
C ARG A 21 -18.27 6.08 1.63
N CYS A 22 -17.33 6.85 2.17
CA CYS A 22 -16.68 6.58 3.46
C CYS A 22 -17.71 6.56 4.61
N THR A 23 -18.54 7.59 4.71
CA THR A 23 -19.62 7.67 5.72
C THR A 23 -20.57 6.48 5.56
N LYS A 24 -20.94 6.12 4.33
CA LYS A 24 -21.87 5.02 4.06
C LYS A 24 -21.30 3.66 4.47
N LEU A 25 -20.01 3.42 4.26
CA LEU A 25 -19.34 2.20 4.72
C LEU A 25 -19.32 2.13 6.25
N ASP A 26 -18.99 3.22 6.90
CA ASP A 26 -18.97 3.31 8.38
C ASP A 26 -20.37 3.05 8.98
N GLU A 27 -21.44 3.65 8.42
CA GLU A 27 -22.84 3.37 8.80
C GLU A 27 -23.21 1.89 8.67
N MET A 28 -22.60 1.17 7.73
CA MET A 28 -22.82 -0.26 7.52
C MET A 28 -21.94 -1.14 8.42
N GLY A 29 -21.08 -0.55 9.25
CA GLY A 29 -20.16 -1.25 10.14
C GLY A 29 -18.89 -1.74 9.49
N PHE A 30 -18.52 -1.20 8.32
CA PHE A 30 -17.25 -1.49 7.65
C PHE A 30 -16.22 -0.42 7.99
N GLN A 31 -14.96 -0.82 8.11
CA GLN A 31 -13.84 0.10 8.02
C GLN A 31 -13.55 0.44 6.56
N VAL A 32 -12.87 1.57 6.32
CA VAL A 32 -12.58 2.07 4.98
C VAL A 32 -11.14 1.76 4.58
N GLY A 33 -10.96 1.17 3.40
CA GLY A 33 -9.70 1.13 2.69
C GLY A 33 -9.63 2.26 1.65
N LEU A 34 -8.45 2.82 1.45
CA LEU A 34 -8.17 3.80 0.39
C LEU A 34 -7.06 3.29 -0.52
N TRP A 35 -7.26 3.43 -1.81
CA TRP A 35 -6.26 3.10 -2.80
C TRP A 35 -5.36 4.29 -3.14
N ASN A 36 -5.94 5.43 -3.53
CA ASN A 36 -5.16 6.60 -3.93
C ASN A 36 -5.64 7.87 -3.23
N TRP A 37 -4.94 8.27 -2.18
CA TRP A 37 -5.27 9.46 -1.42
C TRP A 37 -5.02 10.77 -2.17
N LEU A 38 -4.17 10.79 -3.23
CA LEU A 38 -3.86 11.99 -4.00
C LEU A 38 -5.07 12.59 -4.73
N ASP A 39 -6.01 11.74 -5.13
CA ASP A 39 -7.20 12.16 -5.87
C ASP A 39 -8.30 12.73 -4.96
N HIS A 40 -8.05 12.80 -3.64
CA HIS A 40 -9.05 13.14 -2.66
C HIS A 40 -8.66 14.34 -1.79
N ASP A 41 -9.66 15.12 -1.42
CA ASP A 41 -9.52 16.15 -0.39
C ASP A 41 -9.45 15.49 1.00
N LEU A 42 -8.25 15.52 1.59
CA LEU A 42 -8.02 14.90 2.91
C LEU A 42 -8.92 15.47 4.00
N SER A 43 -9.25 16.77 3.93
CA SER A 43 -10.14 17.41 4.92
C SER A 43 -11.56 16.85 4.84
N LYS A 44 -12.03 16.49 3.65
CA LYS A 44 -13.32 15.83 3.47
C LYS A 44 -13.30 14.37 3.94
N LEU A 45 -12.19 13.66 3.71
CA LEU A 45 -12.01 12.31 4.25
C LEU A 45 -12.05 12.32 5.78
N GLU A 46 -11.33 13.23 6.42
CA GLU A 46 -11.37 13.42 7.88
C GLU A 46 -12.78 13.76 8.37
N ALA A 47 -13.46 14.69 7.70
CA ALA A 47 -14.81 15.13 8.05
C ALA A 47 -15.88 14.03 7.86
N SER A 48 -15.59 12.96 7.11
CA SER A 48 -16.50 11.82 6.96
C SER A 48 -16.76 11.08 8.28
N GLY A 49 -15.83 11.19 9.23
CA GLY A 49 -15.89 10.49 10.53
C GLY A 49 -15.68 8.98 10.44
N ALA A 50 -15.40 8.45 9.23
CA ALA A 50 -15.22 7.03 9.02
C ALA A 50 -13.91 6.52 9.61
N THR A 51 -13.90 5.25 10.02
CA THR A 51 -12.68 4.57 10.48
C THR A 51 -11.92 4.02 9.29
N PHE A 52 -10.74 4.58 9.00
CA PHE A 52 -9.84 4.07 7.97
C PHE A 52 -8.94 2.97 8.53
N SER A 53 -8.76 1.86 7.79
CA SER A 53 -8.01 0.69 8.27
C SER A 53 -6.74 0.40 7.51
N ILE A 54 -6.74 0.65 6.20
CA ILE A 54 -5.61 0.40 5.31
C ILE A 54 -5.63 1.39 4.15
N MET A 55 -4.46 1.75 3.66
CA MET A 55 -4.33 2.52 2.42
C MET A 55 -3.08 2.06 1.64
N ASN A 56 -3.02 2.40 0.36
CA ASN A 56 -1.79 2.22 -0.39
C ASN A 56 -0.67 3.01 0.27
N GLY A 57 0.47 2.38 0.50
CA GLY A 57 1.53 2.88 1.37
C GLY A 57 2.60 3.70 0.66
N TYR A 58 2.47 3.92 -0.64
CA TYR A 58 3.44 4.66 -1.46
C TYR A 58 2.79 5.15 -2.75
N LEU A 59 3.45 6.04 -3.47
CA LEU A 59 2.96 6.59 -4.74
C LEU A 59 3.76 6.09 -5.93
N GLU A 60 5.07 5.94 -5.77
CA GLU A 60 6.00 5.59 -6.82
C GLU A 60 7.26 4.91 -6.26
N GLY A 61 8.09 4.38 -7.15
CA GLY A 61 9.33 3.72 -6.79
C GLY A 61 9.30 2.21 -7.00
N ARG A 62 10.39 1.55 -6.62
CA ARG A 62 10.61 0.11 -6.81
C ARG A 62 11.43 -0.48 -5.68
N LEU A 63 11.27 -1.78 -5.44
CA LEU A 63 12.08 -2.51 -4.46
C LEU A 63 13.46 -2.91 -4.99
N SER A 64 13.61 -3.02 -6.31
CA SER A 64 14.63 -3.84 -6.99
C SER A 64 15.92 -3.13 -7.39
N ASP A 65 16.00 -1.80 -7.24
CA ASP A 65 17.19 -1.00 -7.55
C ASP A 65 17.30 0.23 -6.65
N ASP A 66 18.50 0.79 -6.53
CA ASP A 66 18.81 1.86 -5.57
C ASP A 66 18.03 3.14 -5.85
N GLN A 67 17.90 3.54 -7.12
CA GLN A 67 17.15 4.75 -7.49
C GLN A 67 15.66 4.58 -7.21
N GLY A 68 15.09 3.45 -7.57
CA GLY A 68 13.69 3.12 -7.29
C GLY A 68 13.41 2.99 -5.81
N ALA A 69 14.36 2.48 -5.02
CA ALA A 69 14.27 2.37 -3.58
C ALA A 69 14.21 3.75 -2.89
N ASP A 70 15.04 4.70 -3.31
CA ASP A 70 15.03 6.06 -2.74
C ASP A 70 13.71 6.78 -3.05
N THR A 71 13.21 6.62 -4.28
CA THR A 71 11.89 7.15 -4.68
C THR A 71 10.76 6.51 -3.87
N LEU A 72 10.81 5.18 -3.69
CA LEU A 72 9.83 4.44 -2.90
C LEU A 72 9.80 4.94 -1.45
N LEU A 73 10.95 5.04 -0.80
CA LEU A 73 11.06 5.52 0.58
C LEU A 73 10.54 6.94 0.75
N ALA A 74 10.86 7.85 -0.17
CA ALA A 74 10.37 9.23 -0.13
C ALA A 74 8.84 9.29 -0.24
N SER A 75 8.26 8.56 -1.21
CA SER A 75 6.81 8.51 -1.40
C SER A 75 6.08 7.75 -0.28
N ALA A 76 6.70 6.71 0.27
CA ALA A 76 6.15 5.97 1.40
C ALA A 76 6.13 6.81 2.69
N ARG A 77 7.16 7.61 2.95
CA ARG A 77 7.20 8.55 4.09
C ARG A 77 6.08 9.58 3.97
N GLN A 78 5.90 10.18 2.80
CA GLN A 78 4.81 11.11 2.54
C GLN A 78 3.43 10.47 2.78
N THR A 79 3.24 9.23 2.32
CA THR A 79 1.99 8.50 2.52
C THR A 79 1.78 8.13 3.98
N ALA A 80 2.83 7.76 4.72
CA ALA A 80 2.73 7.47 6.15
C ALA A 80 2.29 8.71 6.97
N GLU A 81 2.73 9.91 6.59
CA GLU A 81 2.25 11.17 7.20
C GLU A 81 0.73 11.35 6.96
N VAL A 82 0.26 11.08 5.74
CA VAL A 82 -1.17 11.11 5.43
C VAL A 82 -1.92 10.02 6.20
N GLY A 83 -1.35 8.81 6.28
CA GLY A 83 -1.89 7.73 7.09
C GLY A 83 -2.07 8.13 8.55
N LYS A 84 -1.05 8.75 9.15
CA LYS A 84 -1.11 9.27 10.53
C LYS A 84 -2.24 10.31 10.69
N ARG A 85 -2.42 11.20 9.72
CA ARG A 85 -3.49 12.20 9.70
C ARG A 85 -4.89 11.56 9.66
N LEU A 86 -5.05 10.48 8.89
CA LEU A 86 -6.32 9.75 8.75
C LEU A 86 -6.52 8.64 9.80
N GLY A 87 -5.55 8.44 10.71
CA GLY A 87 -5.59 7.36 11.69
C GLY A 87 -5.30 5.97 11.14
N VAL A 88 -4.66 5.87 9.96
CA VAL A 88 -4.30 4.61 9.31
C VAL A 88 -2.87 4.23 9.68
N ALA A 89 -2.71 3.11 10.38
CA ALA A 89 -1.41 2.56 10.73
C ALA A 89 -0.94 1.41 9.83
N ARG A 90 -1.78 0.95 8.88
CA ARG A 90 -1.44 -0.13 7.94
C ARG A 90 -1.35 0.39 6.53
N LEU A 91 -0.17 0.23 5.93
CA LEU A 91 0.19 0.77 4.63
C LEU A 91 0.60 -0.37 3.70
N ASN A 92 0.07 -0.41 2.48
CA ASN A 92 0.28 -1.50 1.55
C ASN A 92 1.40 -1.20 0.54
N LEU A 93 2.23 -2.18 0.24
CA LEU A 93 3.32 -2.12 -0.73
C LEU A 93 3.15 -3.18 -1.83
N HIS A 94 3.68 -2.85 -3.00
CA HIS A 94 3.89 -3.79 -4.10
C HIS A 94 5.38 -3.80 -4.51
N GLY A 95 5.77 -4.72 -5.38
CA GLY A 95 7.16 -4.81 -5.87
C GLY A 95 7.62 -3.62 -6.70
N THR A 96 6.69 -2.87 -7.28
CA THR A 96 6.92 -1.65 -8.08
C THR A 96 5.69 -0.74 -8.06
N GLY A 97 5.86 0.52 -8.41
CA GLY A 97 4.75 1.46 -8.61
C GLY A 97 3.80 0.96 -9.69
N LEU A 98 2.51 1.11 -9.44
CA LEU A 98 1.43 0.76 -10.36
C LEU A 98 0.88 2.01 -11.02
N GLY A 99 0.66 1.93 -12.33
CA GLY A 99 0.00 2.95 -13.13
C GLY A 99 -1.43 2.55 -13.50
N ASP A 100 -1.92 3.10 -14.58
CA ASP A 100 -3.28 2.90 -15.08
C ASP A 100 -3.63 1.41 -15.25
N GLY A 101 -4.79 1.02 -14.74
CA GLY A 101 -5.28 -0.35 -14.78
C GLY A 101 -4.45 -1.34 -13.95
N GLY A 102 -3.69 -0.88 -12.95
CA GLY A 102 -2.88 -1.71 -12.07
C GLY A 102 -1.63 -2.29 -12.71
N ARG A 103 -1.24 -1.83 -13.90
CA ARG A 103 -0.03 -2.29 -14.58
C ARG A 103 1.21 -1.68 -13.94
N PRO A 104 2.34 -2.40 -13.91
CA PRO A 104 3.59 -1.85 -13.38
C PRO A 104 4.05 -0.67 -14.25
N ASN A 105 4.50 0.41 -13.59
CA ASN A 105 5.15 1.53 -14.29
C ASN A 105 6.41 1.06 -15.02
N VAL A 106 7.09 0.05 -14.46
CA VAL A 106 8.23 -0.64 -15.07
C VAL A 106 8.06 -2.13 -14.86
N ALA A 107 7.81 -2.86 -15.96
CA ALA A 107 7.76 -4.31 -15.90
C ALA A 107 9.17 -4.88 -15.70
N GLU A 108 9.33 -5.80 -14.76
CA GLU A 108 10.62 -6.35 -14.39
C GLU A 108 10.61 -7.87 -14.30
N VAL A 109 11.75 -8.45 -14.63
CA VAL A 109 12.04 -9.86 -14.33
C VAL A 109 12.94 -9.90 -13.10
N SER A 110 12.56 -10.68 -12.10
CA SER A 110 13.33 -10.87 -10.89
C SER A 110 14.64 -11.62 -11.17
N THR A 111 15.76 -11.10 -10.66
CA THR A 111 17.07 -11.73 -10.69
C THR A 111 17.59 -11.87 -9.26
N PRO A 112 18.60 -12.73 -8.98
CA PRO A 112 19.15 -12.84 -7.63
C PRO A 112 19.60 -11.51 -7.03
N LEU A 113 20.20 -10.61 -7.82
CA LEU A 113 20.59 -9.28 -7.36
C LEU A 113 19.39 -8.43 -6.98
N LYS A 114 18.30 -8.49 -7.74
CA LYS A 114 17.08 -7.77 -7.45
C LYS A 114 16.40 -8.26 -6.16
N TRP A 115 16.51 -9.55 -5.86
CA TRP A 115 16.05 -10.11 -4.57
C TRP A 115 16.83 -9.52 -3.39
N VAL A 116 18.17 -9.45 -3.50
CA VAL A 116 19.00 -8.82 -2.47
C VAL A 116 18.60 -7.36 -2.27
N LYS A 117 18.45 -6.61 -3.37
CA LYS A 117 18.05 -5.21 -3.32
C LYS A 117 16.65 -5.01 -2.73
N ALA A 118 15.70 -5.88 -3.04
CA ALA A 118 14.36 -5.82 -2.47
C ALA A 118 14.38 -6.03 -0.94
N ILE A 119 15.19 -6.98 -0.43
CA ILE A 119 15.35 -7.20 1.00
C ILE A 119 16.01 -5.97 1.67
N GLU A 120 17.05 -5.39 1.08
CA GLU A 120 17.69 -4.18 1.57
C GLU A 120 16.68 -3.01 1.64
N THR A 121 15.90 -2.81 0.59
CA THR A 121 14.88 -1.76 0.52
C THR A 121 13.79 -1.96 1.56
N LEU A 122 13.28 -3.18 1.72
CA LEU A 122 12.26 -3.51 2.74
C LEU A 122 12.78 -3.29 4.16
N ASN A 123 14.06 -3.56 4.44
CA ASN A 123 14.65 -3.21 5.74
C ASN A 123 14.66 -1.69 5.98
N ARG A 124 15.01 -0.88 4.97
CA ARG A 124 14.93 0.60 5.05
C ARG A 124 13.49 1.08 5.25
N ILE A 125 12.50 0.43 4.62
CA ILE A 125 11.07 0.70 4.87
C ILE A 125 10.71 0.39 6.32
N CYS A 126 11.18 -0.74 6.87
CA CYS A 126 10.94 -1.09 8.26
C CYS A 126 11.55 -0.08 9.24
N ASP A 127 12.76 0.43 8.97
CA ASP A 127 13.39 1.48 9.79
C ASP A 127 12.52 2.74 9.82
N MET A 128 12.04 3.18 8.65
CA MET A 128 11.13 4.32 8.53
C MET A 128 9.78 4.05 9.22
N ALA A 129 9.23 2.85 9.06
CA ALA A 129 7.95 2.46 9.65
C ALA A 129 8.00 2.46 11.19
N GLU A 130 9.14 2.05 11.76
CA GLU A 130 9.39 2.12 13.21
C GLU A 130 9.41 3.58 13.70
N GLU A 131 10.11 4.48 12.99
CA GLU A 131 10.13 5.92 13.29
C GLU A 131 8.73 6.56 13.24
N MET A 132 7.90 6.11 12.30
CA MET A 132 6.59 6.69 12.03
C MET A 132 5.42 5.97 12.73
N GLU A 133 5.73 4.92 13.52
CA GLU A 133 4.75 4.13 14.27
C GLU A 133 3.68 3.49 13.38
N CYS A 134 4.09 2.99 12.20
CA CYS A 134 3.20 2.30 11.26
C CYS A 134 3.75 0.91 10.86
N VAL A 135 2.94 0.17 10.13
CA VAL A 135 3.28 -1.18 9.61
C VAL A 135 3.02 -1.19 8.11
N PHE A 136 3.95 -1.75 7.36
CA PHE A 136 3.73 -2.03 5.94
C PHE A 136 3.33 -3.48 5.74
N THR A 137 2.53 -3.72 4.72
CA THR A 137 2.18 -5.07 4.23
C THR A 137 2.65 -5.19 2.79
N LEU A 138 3.29 -6.29 2.43
CA LEU A 138 3.66 -6.57 1.05
C LEU A 138 2.58 -7.44 0.40
N GLU A 139 1.96 -6.93 -0.66
CA GLU A 139 0.84 -7.58 -1.31
C GLU A 139 1.30 -8.48 -2.48
N ASN A 140 0.82 -9.70 -2.50
CA ASN A 140 0.84 -10.53 -3.70
C ASN A 140 -0.30 -10.12 -4.66
N LEU A 141 -0.02 -10.13 -5.96
CA LEU A 141 -0.91 -9.58 -6.96
C LEU A 141 -1.35 -10.61 -8.03
N ASN A 142 -2.44 -10.28 -8.70
CA ASN A 142 -3.03 -11.07 -9.78
C ASN A 142 -2.23 -10.90 -11.09
N LEU A 143 -1.09 -11.56 -11.21
CA LEU A 143 -0.22 -11.50 -12.39
C LEU A 143 -0.88 -11.92 -13.72
N PRO A 144 -1.79 -12.92 -13.75
CA PRO A 144 -2.35 -13.36 -15.02
C PRO A 144 -3.34 -12.39 -15.67
N VAL A 145 -3.91 -11.46 -14.91
CA VAL A 145 -5.00 -10.60 -15.41
C VAL A 145 -4.59 -9.12 -15.36
N ASP A 146 -4.42 -8.56 -14.17
CA ASP A 146 -4.33 -7.11 -14.01
C ASP A 146 -2.88 -6.61 -13.85
N HIS A 147 -2.00 -7.42 -13.25
CA HIS A 147 -0.70 -6.96 -12.76
C HIS A 147 0.50 -7.65 -13.46
N ALA A 148 0.35 -7.98 -14.74
CA ALA A 148 1.40 -8.66 -15.50
C ALA A 148 2.71 -7.88 -15.48
N GLY A 149 3.82 -8.54 -15.07
CA GLY A 149 5.16 -7.94 -15.02
C GLY A 149 5.52 -7.23 -13.71
N VAL A 150 4.64 -7.26 -12.68
CA VAL A 150 5.00 -6.80 -11.34
C VAL A 150 5.98 -7.80 -10.71
N PRO A 151 7.17 -7.37 -10.25
CA PRO A 151 8.12 -8.25 -9.60
C PRO A 151 7.65 -8.64 -8.19
N PHE A 152 8.07 -9.81 -7.72
CA PHE A 152 7.80 -10.34 -6.37
C PHE A 152 6.30 -10.45 -6.01
N ALA A 153 5.43 -10.55 -7.01
CA ALA A 153 3.98 -10.51 -6.81
C ALA A 153 3.32 -11.88 -6.65
N ARG A 154 4.06 -12.98 -6.77
CA ARG A 154 3.55 -14.30 -6.42
C ARG A 154 3.48 -14.46 -4.91
N ALA A 155 2.53 -15.24 -4.40
CA ALA A 155 2.39 -15.47 -2.96
C ALA A 155 3.65 -16.05 -2.33
N GLU A 156 4.32 -16.99 -3.02
CA GLU A 156 5.59 -17.56 -2.58
C GLU A 156 6.75 -16.55 -2.57
N ASP A 157 6.79 -15.63 -3.53
CA ASP A 157 7.81 -14.57 -3.60
C ASP A 157 7.61 -13.57 -2.46
N THR A 158 6.38 -13.13 -2.26
CA THR A 158 6.00 -12.22 -1.16
C THR A 158 6.32 -12.83 0.20
N LEU A 159 5.93 -14.11 0.41
CA LEU A 159 6.23 -14.83 1.64
C LEU A 159 7.75 -14.94 1.88
N ALA A 160 8.54 -15.22 0.83
CA ALA A 160 9.99 -15.33 0.93
C ALA A 160 10.62 -13.98 1.33
N LEU A 161 10.17 -12.85 0.76
CA LEU A 161 10.67 -11.52 1.12
C LEU A 161 10.32 -11.17 2.57
N VAL A 162 9.05 -11.29 2.97
CA VAL A 162 8.59 -10.99 4.33
C VAL A 162 9.33 -11.87 5.35
N SER A 163 9.49 -13.17 5.06
CA SER A 163 10.23 -14.10 5.95
C SER A 163 11.73 -13.76 6.03
N SER A 164 12.33 -13.27 4.95
CA SER A 164 13.75 -12.89 4.93
C SER A 164 14.01 -11.61 5.70
N VAL A 165 13.10 -10.64 5.64
CA VAL A 165 13.16 -9.39 6.40
C VAL A 165 12.86 -9.64 7.87
N ASN A 166 11.84 -10.43 8.18
CA ASN A 166 11.48 -10.90 9.53
C ASN A 166 11.43 -9.77 10.58
N ARG A 167 10.75 -8.68 10.27
CA ARG A 167 10.58 -7.54 11.17
C ARG A 167 9.09 -7.27 11.44
N PRO A 168 8.73 -6.77 12.65
CA PRO A 168 7.34 -6.51 13.01
C PRO A 168 6.69 -5.37 12.23
N GLN A 169 7.47 -4.57 11.50
CA GLN A 169 6.99 -3.48 10.67
C GLN A 169 6.61 -3.92 9.24
N LEU A 170 6.77 -5.23 8.90
CA LEU A 170 6.42 -5.80 7.60
C LEU A 170 5.62 -7.08 7.75
#